data_1d8b56ed3e63f90be0c385063f5a2543
#
_entry.id   1d8b56ed3e63f90be0c385063f5a2543
#
_cell.length_a   1.000
_cell.length_b   1.000
_cell.length_c   1.000
_cell.angle_alpha   90.00
_cell.angle_beta   90.00
_cell.angle_gamma   90.00
#
_symmetry.space_group_name_H-M   'P 1'
#
loop_
_entity.id
_entity.type
_entity.pdbx_description
1 polymer ?
#
loop_
_entity_poly.entity_id
_entity_poly.type
_entity_poly.pdbx_seq_one_letter_code
_entity_poly.pdbx_strand_id
1 'polypeptide(L)' 'MININSGRFDQLKTLVGIGDTYAKRIMEGRPYRHTDELVTKKVIPQITWDKIKDHILVKSK' A
#
# COMPACT_ATOMS: atom_id res chain seq x y z
N MET A 1 2.80 -11.99 -1.18
CA MET A 1 2.01 -10.75 -1.28
C MET A 1 1.84 -10.11 0.08
N ILE A 2 1.74 -8.80 0.11
CA ILE A 2 1.65 -8.07 1.36
C ILE A 2 0.23 -7.53 1.54
N ASN A 3 -0.36 -7.85 2.69
CA ASN A 3 -1.67 -7.30 3.05
C ASN A 3 -1.48 -5.88 3.57
N ILE A 4 -1.95 -4.89 2.80
CA ILE A 4 -1.72 -3.49 3.17
C ILE A 4 -2.49 -3.06 4.42
N ASN A 5 -3.45 -3.86 4.86
CA ASN A 5 -4.18 -3.56 6.11
C ASN A 5 -3.46 -4.04 7.36
N SER A 6 -2.52 -4.96 7.21
CA SER A 6 -1.78 -5.50 8.35
C SER A 6 -0.28 -5.51 8.16
N GLY A 7 0.20 -5.18 6.96
CA GLY A 7 1.63 -5.17 6.69
C GLY A 7 2.36 -4.17 7.57
N ARG A 8 3.59 -4.53 7.92
CA ARG A 8 4.43 -3.66 8.73
C ARG A 8 5.19 -2.67 7.87
N PHE A 9 5.68 -1.62 8.51
CA PHE A 9 6.47 -0.60 7.84
C PHE A 9 7.59 -1.21 7.00
N ASP A 10 8.34 -2.13 7.59
CA ASP A 10 9.45 -2.79 6.89
C ASP A 10 9.00 -3.55 5.66
N GLN A 11 7.88 -4.25 5.78
CA GLN A 11 7.33 -5.02 4.67
C GLN A 11 6.88 -4.13 3.54
N LEU A 12 6.23 -3.02 3.88
CA LEU A 12 5.75 -2.09 2.87
C LEU A 12 6.91 -1.47 2.10
N LYS A 13 8.01 -1.23 2.77
CA LYS A 13 9.19 -0.66 2.13
C LYS A 13 9.87 -1.59 1.15
N THR A 14 9.57 -2.89 1.19
CA THR A 14 10.13 -3.83 0.23
C THR A 14 9.46 -3.71 -1.14
N LEU A 15 8.32 -3.04 -1.19
CA LEU A 15 7.63 -2.84 -2.46
C LEU A 15 8.36 -1.82 -3.31
N VAL A 16 8.42 -2.07 -4.62
CA VAL A 16 9.10 -1.18 -5.56
C VAL A 16 8.46 0.21 -5.50
N GLY A 17 9.29 1.23 -5.32
CA GLY A 17 8.80 2.60 -5.30
C GLY A 17 8.18 3.05 -3.98
N ILE A 18 8.14 2.19 -2.99
CA ILE A 18 7.60 2.53 -1.68
C ILE A 18 8.76 2.80 -0.73
N GLY A 19 8.97 4.08 -0.44
CA GLY A 19 9.96 4.48 0.54
C GLY A 19 9.29 4.77 1.88
N ASP A 20 10.04 5.40 2.76
CA ASP A 20 9.57 5.70 4.12
C ASP A 20 8.26 6.49 4.12
N THR A 21 8.19 7.52 3.28
CA THR A 21 7.01 8.40 3.24
C THR A 21 5.77 7.64 2.80
N TYR A 22 5.87 6.88 1.72
CA TYR A 22 4.73 6.15 1.21
C TYR A 22 4.31 5.03 2.14
N ALA A 23 5.28 4.31 2.71
CA ALA A 23 4.97 3.26 3.68
C ALA A 23 4.19 3.83 4.86
N LYS A 24 4.62 4.97 5.35
CA LYS A 24 3.96 5.63 6.46
C LYS A 24 2.54 6.04 6.10
N ARG A 25 2.37 6.60 4.88
CA ARG A 25 1.04 7.00 4.42
C ARG A 25 0.10 5.82 4.29
N ILE A 26 0.62 4.69 3.80
CA ILE A 26 -0.19 3.48 3.68
C ILE A 26 -0.67 3.04 5.05
N MET A 27 0.22 3.07 6.04
CA MET A 27 -0.16 2.68 7.39
C MET A 27 -1.17 3.62 8.02
N GLU A 28 -1.03 4.91 7.75
CA GLU A 28 -1.93 5.91 8.34
C GLU A 28 -3.33 5.90 7.74
N GLY A 29 -3.45 5.48 6.49
CA GLY A 29 -4.74 5.49 5.82
C GLY A 29 -5.57 4.24 5.99
N ARG A 30 -5.10 3.28 6.76
CA ARG A 30 -5.82 2.04 7.03
C ARG A 30 -7.11 2.27 7.78
N PRO A 31 -8.11 1.38 7.60
CA PRO A 31 -8.10 0.20 6.72
C PRO A 31 -8.52 0.53 5.30
N TYR A 32 -8.17 -0.35 4.37
CA TYR A 32 -8.58 -0.24 2.98
C TYR A 32 -9.51 -1.39 2.63
N ARG A 33 -10.46 -1.13 1.73
CA ARG A 33 -11.34 -2.18 1.22
C ARG A 33 -10.80 -2.80 -0.04
N HIS A 34 -10.07 -2.02 -0.82
CA HIS A 34 -9.48 -2.47 -2.07
C HIS A 34 -8.11 -1.85 -2.21
N THR A 35 -7.23 -2.53 -2.95
CA THR A 35 -5.87 -2.02 -3.14
C THR A 35 -5.85 -0.71 -3.90
N ASP A 36 -6.80 -0.49 -4.81
CA ASP A 36 -6.83 0.74 -5.60
C ASP A 36 -7.21 1.96 -4.76
N GLU A 37 -7.64 1.77 -3.53
CA GLU A 37 -7.87 2.92 -2.64
C GLU A 37 -6.58 3.67 -2.36
N LEU A 38 -5.43 3.02 -2.52
CA LEU A 38 -4.15 3.70 -2.39
C LEU A 38 -4.05 4.85 -3.40
N VAL A 39 -4.69 4.70 -4.55
CA VAL A 39 -4.73 5.73 -5.57
C VAL A 39 -5.89 6.69 -5.33
N THR A 40 -7.08 6.16 -5.07
CA THR A 40 -8.25 7.00 -4.89
C THR A 40 -8.16 7.90 -3.68
N LYS A 41 -7.49 7.44 -2.63
CA LYS A 41 -7.25 8.25 -1.45
C LYS A 41 -5.99 9.10 -1.58
N LYS A 42 -5.34 9.03 -2.73
CA LYS A 42 -4.12 9.78 -3.02
C LYS A 42 -2.99 9.47 -2.04
N VAL A 43 -2.92 8.22 -1.61
CA VAL A 43 -1.85 7.77 -0.74
C VAL A 43 -0.55 7.65 -1.53
N ILE A 44 -0.64 7.08 -2.73
CA ILE A 44 0.49 6.95 -3.65
C ILE A 44 0.03 7.31 -5.06
N PRO A 45 0.97 7.69 -5.94
CA PRO A 45 0.61 7.98 -7.34
C PRO A 45 0.18 6.71 -8.08
N GLN A 46 -0.60 6.91 -9.14
CA GLN A 46 -1.06 5.80 -9.98
C GLN A 46 0.09 4.96 -10.52
N ILE A 47 1.16 5.63 -10.95
CA ILE A 47 2.30 4.93 -11.55
C ILE A 47 2.97 4.00 -10.53
N THR A 48 3.06 4.45 -9.27
CA THR A 48 3.62 3.63 -8.22
C THR A 48 2.71 2.44 -7.91
N TRP A 49 1.41 2.68 -7.86
CA TRP A 49 0.43 1.63 -7.62
C TRP A 49 0.51 0.55 -8.72
N ASP A 50 0.65 0.98 -9.97
CA ASP A 50 0.76 0.05 -11.09
C ASP A 50 1.93 -0.90 -10.93
N LYS A 51 3.00 -0.45 -10.29
CA LYS A 51 4.19 -1.28 -10.09
C LYS A 51 4.01 -2.31 -8.99
N ILE A 52 3.15 -2.05 -8.03
CA ILE A 52 3.02 -2.90 -6.85
C ILE A 52 1.69 -3.63 -6.76
N LYS A 53 0.74 -3.29 -7.61
CA LYS A 53 -0.62 -3.84 -7.48
C LYS A 53 -0.68 -5.37 -7.48
N ASP A 54 0.27 -6.01 -8.15
CA ASP A 54 0.31 -7.47 -8.22
C ASP A 54 1.00 -8.10 -7.02
N HIS A 55 1.55 -7.27 -6.14
CA HIS A 55 2.30 -7.74 -4.98
C HIS A 55 1.61 -7.41 -3.66
N ILE A 56 0.43 -6.80 -3.72
CA ILE A 56 -0.30 -6.42 -2.51
C ILE A 56 -1.72 -6.98 -2.57
N LEU A 57 -2.33 -7.08 -1.40
CA LEU A 57 -3.71 -7.52 -1.31
C LEU A 57 -4.38 -6.79 -0.15
N VAL A 58 -5.70 -6.87 -0.13
CA VAL A 58 -6.49 -6.36 0.98
C VAL A 58 -7.28 -7.53 1.55
N LYS A 59 -7.11 -7.72 2.85
CA LYS A 59 -7.87 -8.73 3.57
C LYS A 59 -8.39 -8.08 4.82
N SER A 60 -9.68 -7.94 4.92
CA SER A 60 -10.25 -7.37 6.13
C SER A 60 -10.41 -8.51 7.09
N LYS A 61 -9.57 -8.52 7.97
CA LYS A 61 -9.52 -9.35 9.05
C LYS A 61 -10.10 -10.64 9.09
#